data_c446ec76a5f6e386641009b316d9d095
#
_entry.id   c446ec76a5f6e386641009b316d9d095
#
_cell.length_a   1.000
_cell.length_b   1.000
_cell.length_c   1.000
_cell.angle_alpha   90.00
_cell.angle_beta   90.00
_cell.angle_gamma   90.00
#
_symmetry.space_group_name_H-M   'P 1'
#
loop_
_entity.id
_entity.type
_entity.pdbx_description
1 polymer ?
#
loop_
_entity_poly.entity_id
_entity_poly.type
_entity_poly.pdbx_seq_one_letter_code
_entity_poly.pdbx_strand_id
1 'polypeptide(L)'
;MIKHSEEFKQEAVRIALTSGLPRERVASDLGVGKSTLNKWVSHYRPSDLVSAPQADLARENERLRLENRVLREEREVLKKGDSVLREPKAVRFAFVHSWRHRWSVELLCRVLQVSERGYRSWRSRPISRRERTDMKVLAHIREQYSLSLGSYGRPRMTMELKEAGLDVGERRVGRLMRINGIKPVRTRKHKVTTDSHHRLGVAANWLDGDFAANAPNRKWAGDITYIWTSEGWLYLAVILDLHSRRVVGWAVSDRMKKDLAIRALDMAVRLRKPPQGCIFHSDRGSQYCSYDYQKKLQAYGLRPSMSGKGNCYDNSAVETFFKSLKAEMIWRQSWPTRRQAEAAIFLYINGFYNSRRRHSYLDGISPLAFEAKVA
;
A
#
# COMPACT_ATOMS: atom_id res chain seq x y z
N MET A 1 -32.83 86.38 37.76
CA MET A 1 -32.84 85.32 36.75
C MET A 1 -31.91 84.19 37.22
N ILE A 2 -32.44 83.00 37.41
CA ILE A 2 -31.66 81.85 37.81
C ILE A 2 -30.80 81.47 36.61
N LYS A 3 -29.44 81.52 36.72
CA LYS A 3 -28.51 81.06 35.66
C LYS A 3 -28.37 79.53 35.82
N HIS A 4 -28.88 78.78 34.88
CA HIS A 4 -28.69 77.32 34.81
C HIS A 4 -27.32 77.02 34.15
N SER A 5 -26.63 75.94 34.63
CA SER A 5 -25.36 75.47 34.04
C SER A 5 -25.55 74.96 32.62
N GLU A 6 -24.50 74.98 31.82
CA GLU A 6 -24.54 74.47 30.46
C GLU A 6 -24.88 72.93 30.41
N GLU A 7 -24.38 72.16 31.37
CA GLU A 7 -24.72 70.77 31.53
C GLU A 7 -26.17 70.50 31.80
N PHE A 8 -26.79 71.32 32.67
CA PHE A 8 -28.22 71.26 32.94
C PHE A 8 -29.08 71.59 31.70
N LYS A 9 -28.68 72.57 30.91
CA LYS A 9 -29.39 72.95 29.68
C LYS A 9 -29.34 71.78 28.64
N GLN A 10 -28.17 71.18 28.48
CA GLN A 10 -27.97 70.02 27.55
C GLN A 10 -28.81 68.82 28.01
N GLU A 11 -28.82 68.50 29.29
CA GLU A 11 -29.62 67.39 29.84
C GLU A 11 -31.09 67.63 29.70
N ALA A 12 -31.56 68.86 29.96
CA ALA A 12 -32.96 69.28 29.78
C ALA A 12 -33.39 69.12 28.29
N VAL A 13 -32.50 69.45 27.33
CA VAL A 13 -32.77 69.31 25.92
C VAL A 13 -32.79 67.80 25.55
N ARG A 14 -31.90 66.99 26.09
CA ARG A 14 -31.91 65.59 25.90
C ARG A 14 -33.23 64.95 26.36
N ILE A 15 -33.64 65.23 27.56
CA ILE A 15 -34.89 64.72 28.10
C ILE A 15 -36.12 65.22 27.26
N ALA A 16 -36.12 66.47 26.80
CA ALA A 16 -37.20 67.01 25.97
C ALA A 16 -37.30 66.36 24.59
N LEU A 17 -36.19 65.79 24.08
CA LEU A 17 -36.13 65.09 22.77
C LEU A 17 -36.33 63.59 22.87
N THR A 18 -35.94 62.92 23.98
CA THR A 18 -35.92 61.46 24.10
C THR A 18 -37.07 60.89 24.97
N SER A 19 -37.65 61.66 25.85
CA SER A 19 -38.69 61.16 26.80
C SER A 19 -40.05 60.88 26.18
N GLY A 20 -40.37 61.38 24.98
CA GLY A 20 -41.68 61.25 24.35
C GLY A 20 -42.76 62.06 25.04
N LEU A 21 -42.46 62.83 26.11
CA LEU A 21 -43.42 63.64 26.85
C LEU A 21 -43.65 65.04 26.21
N PRO A 22 -44.83 65.64 26.36
CA PRO A 22 -45.02 66.98 25.89
C PRO A 22 -44.07 67.98 26.55
N ARG A 23 -43.47 68.89 25.77
CA ARG A 23 -42.46 69.87 26.24
C ARG A 23 -42.91 70.71 27.42
N GLU A 24 -44.23 70.95 27.58
CA GLU A 24 -44.84 71.63 28.72
C GLU A 24 -44.61 70.86 30.02
N ARG A 25 -44.77 69.53 29.93
CA ARG A 25 -44.62 68.65 31.10
C ARG A 25 -43.18 68.56 31.49
N VAL A 26 -42.26 68.34 30.50
CA VAL A 26 -40.82 68.32 30.74
C VAL A 26 -40.34 69.64 31.33
N ALA A 27 -40.81 70.78 30.87
CA ALA A 27 -40.45 72.08 31.39
C ALA A 27 -40.92 72.25 32.84
N SER A 28 -42.15 71.81 33.14
CA SER A 28 -42.70 71.83 34.51
C SER A 28 -41.90 70.91 35.46
N ASP A 29 -41.58 69.70 35.04
CA ASP A 29 -40.87 68.74 35.87
C ASP A 29 -39.40 69.14 36.14
N LEU A 30 -38.79 69.92 35.24
CA LEU A 30 -37.47 70.52 35.40
C LEU A 30 -37.49 71.93 36.06
N GLY A 31 -38.62 72.46 36.42
CA GLY A 31 -38.75 73.78 37.06
C GLY A 31 -38.34 74.93 36.16
N VAL A 32 -38.46 74.82 34.83
CA VAL A 32 -38.07 75.81 33.84
C VAL A 32 -39.27 76.25 32.99
N GLY A 33 -39.27 77.50 32.52
CA GLY A 33 -40.34 77.99 31.64
C GLY A 33 -40.32 77.27 30.27
N LYS A 34 -41.46 76.90 29.69
CA LYS A 34 -41.62 76.26 28.36
C LYS A 34 -40.85 77.03 27.26
N SER A 35 -40.91 78.36 27.29
CA SER A 35 -40.21 79.25 26.38
C SER A 35 -38.69 79.17 26.51
N THR A 36 -38.20 78.96 27.72
CA THR A 36 -36.79 78.78 28.02
C THR A 36 -36.29 77.41 27.52
N LEU A 37 -37.03 76.34 27.76
CA LEU A 37 -36.76 75.04 27.24
C LEU A 37 -36.75 74.99 25.71
N ASN A 38 -37.72 75.65 25.07
CA ASN A 38 -37.74 75.74 23.59
C ASN A 38 -36.60 76.53 23.04
N LYS A 39 -36.07 77.58 23.68
CA LYS A 39 -34.84 78.28 23.28
C LYS A 39 -33.65 77.37 23.38
N TRP A 40 -33.58 76.56 24.43
CA TRP A 40 -32.44 75.57 24.55
C TRP A 40 -32.55 74.52 23.51
N VAL A 41 -33.67 73.94 23.19
CA VAL A 41 -33.89 72.98 22.13
C VAL A 41 -33.51 73.56 20.74
N SER A 42 -33.82 74.85 20.52
CA SER A 42 -33.39 75.51 19.26
C SER A 42 -31.91 75.83 19.17
N HIS A 43 -31.30 76.09 20.34
CA HIS A 43 -29.88 76.43 20.41
C HIS A 43 -28.98 75.22 20.27
N TYR A 44 -29.34 74.07 20.88
CA TYR A 44 -28.64 72.80 20.79
C TYR A 44 -29.28 71.99 19.70
N ARG A 45 -28.75 72.07 18.46
CA ARG A 45 -29.25 71.25 17.31
C ARG A 45 -29.01 69.77 17.55
N PRO A 46 -29.93 68.85 17.14
CA PRO A 46 -29.79 67.40 17.35
C PRO A 46 -28.53 66.77 16.70
N SER A 47 -27.94 67.47 15.73
CA SER A 47 -26.76 66.98 15.04
C SER A 47 -25.47 66.84 15.90
N ASP A 48 -25.40 67.64 16.97
CA ASP A 48 -24.17 67.77 17.77
C ASP A 48 -24.16 66.80 18.99
N LEU A 49 -25.32 66.21 19.35
CA LEU A 49 -25.48 65.37 20.55
C LEU A 49 -25.54 63.86 20.26
N VAL A 50 -25.65 63.42 19.01
CA VAL A 50 -25.99 62.02 18.68
C VAL A 50 -24.90 61.32 17.79
N SER A 51 -23.91 62.04 17.25
CA SER A 51 -23.09 61.50 16.17
C SER A 51 -21.81 60.76 16.60
N ALA A 52 -21.17 61.07 17.70
CA ALA A 52 -19.87 60.47 18.05
C ALA A 52 -19.95 59.03 18.62
N PRO A 53 -20.78 58.69 19.61
CA PRO A 53 -20.80 57.34 20.20
C PRO A 53 -21.36 56.28 19.27
N GLN A 54 -22.35 56.59 18.41
CA GLN A 54 -22.93 55.59 17.48
C GLN A 54 -22.03 55.31 16.28
N ALA A 55 -21.28 56.29 15.79
CA ALA A 55 -20.32 56.05 14.72
C ALA A 55 -19.15 55.16 15.18
N ASP A 56 -18.67 55.32 16.40
CA ASP A 56 -17.62 54.48 16.98
C ASP A 56 -18.13 53.06 17.25
N LEU A 57 -19.34 52.87 17.74
CA LEU A 57 -19.96 51.57 17.93
C LEU A 57 -20.20 50.83 16.59
N ALA A 58 -20.57 51.56 15.54
CA ALA A 58 -20.75 50.99 14.21
C ALA A 58 -19.41 50.51 13.63
N ARG A 59 -18.35 51.30 13.72
CA ARG A 59 -17.00 50.94 13.32
C ARG A 59 -16.46 49.76 14.12
N GLU A 60 -16.68 49.72 15.43
CA GLU A 60 -16.25 48.62 16.29
C GLU A 60 -17.03 47.34 15.95
N ASN A 61 -18.34 47.41 15.69
CA ASN A 61 -19.12 46.25 15.22
C ASN A 61 -18.63 45.72 13.90
N GLU A 62 -18.29 46.57 12.96
CA GLU A 62 -17.70 46.15 11.66
C GLU A 62 -16.36 45.50 11.87
N ARG A 63 -15.47 46.05 12.69
CA ARG A 63 -14.20 45.45 13.07
C ARG A 63 -14.37 44.07 13.68
N LEU A 64 -15.26 43.92 14.67
CA LEU A 64 -15.54 42.64 15.33
C LEU A 64 -16.17 41.60 14.40
N ARG A 65 -16.99 42.00 13.44
CA ARG A 65 -17.54 41.10 12.42
C ARG A 65 -16.46 40.57 11.50
N LEU A 66 -15.53 41.41 11.06
CA LEU A 66 -14.38 41.00 10.25
C LEU A 66 -13.46 40.05 11.03
N GLU A 67 -13.16 40.39 12.28
CA GLU A 67 -12.36 39.54 13.17
C GLU A 67 -13.02 38.17 13.40
N ASN A 68 -14.29 38.13 13.71
CA ASN A 68 -15.04 36.89 13.86
C ASN A 68 -15.05 36.04 12.58
N ARG A 69 -15.12 36.67 11.41
CA ARG A 69 -15.04 35.96 10.13
C ARG A 69 -13.66 35.29 9.96
N VAL A 70 -12.58 36.02 10.20
CA VAL A 70 -11.21 35.52 10.11
C VAL A 70 -10.98 34.38 11.10
N LEU A 71 -11.41 34.55 12.36
CA LEU A 71 -11.30 33.51 13.38
C LEU A 71 -12.07 32.22 13.04
N ARG A 72 -13.24 32.35 12.42
CA ARG A 72 -13.98 31.18 11.93
C ARG A 72 -13.25 30.47 10.80
N GLU A 73 -12.67 31.19 9.87
CA GLU A 73 -11.86 30.62 8.79
C GLU A 73 -10.60 29.95 9.35
N GLU A 74 -9.89 30.58 10.29
CA GLU A 74 -8.72 29.99 10.98
C GLU A 74 -9.09 28.68 11.69
N ARG A 75 -10.20 28.67 12.40
CA ARG A 75 -10.70 27.46 13.07
C ARG A 75 -10.97 26.32 12.09
N GLU A 76 -11.57 26.60 10.93
CA GLU A 76 -11.84 25.60 9.91
C GLU A 76 -10.55 25.09 9.27
N VAL A 77 -9.55 25.96 9.03
CA VAL A 77 -8.24 25.56 8.55
C VAL A 77 -7.52 24.67 9.57
N LEU A 78 -7.56 25.04 10.86
CA LEU A 78 -6.97 24.25 11.95
C LEU A 78 -7.57 22.86 12.05
N LYS A 79 -8.91 22.75 12.02
CA LYS A 79 -9.62 21.45 12.03
C LYS A 79 -9.15 20.51 10.91
N LYS A 80 -8.89 21.06 9.72
CA LYS A 80 -8.44 20.28 8.57
C LYS A 80 -6.94 20.06 8.55
N GLY A 81 -6.17 20.97 9.13
CA GLY A 81 -4.72 20.99 9.13
C GLY A 81 -4.04 20.42 10.37
N ASP A 82 -4.80 19.97 11.38
CA ASP A 82 -4.25 19.51 12.67
C ASP A 82 -3.19 18.43 12.50
N SER A 83 -3.46 17.43 11.68
CA SER A 83 -2.50 16.35 11.37
C SER A 83 -1.25 16.84 10.63
N VAL A 84 -1.31 18.01 9.98
CA VAL A 84 -0.24 18.55 9.12
C VAL A 84 0.65 19.53 9.87
N LEU A 85 0.19 20.11 10.99
CA LEU A 85 0.93 21.13 11.76
C LEU A 85 2.28 20.62 12.27
N ARG A 86 2.37 19.34 12.64
CA ARG A 86 3.62 18.69 13.13
C ARG A 86 4.50 18.13 12.02
N GLU A 87 4.02 18.16 10.78
CA GLU A 87 4.72 17.59 9.63
C GLU A 87 5.81 18.56 9.08
N PRO A 88 6.79 18.05 8.32
CA PRO A 88 7.80 18.86 7.67
C PRO A 88 7.20 19.97 6.79
N LYS A 89 7.95 21.11 6.65
CA LYS A 89 7.50 22.27 5.87
C LYS A 89 6.97 21.93 4.47
N ALA A 90 7.56 20.92 3.79
CA ALA A 90 7.12 20.50 2.47
C ALA A 90 5.67 19.95 2.46
N VAL A 91 5.27 19.21 3.50
CA VAL A 91 3.90 18.68 3.67
C VAL A 91 2.92 19.82 3.96
N ARG A 92 3.34 20.78 4.82
CA ARG A 92 2.55 21.99 5.09
C ARG A 92 2.37 22.85 3.84
N PHE A 93 3.39 23.01 3.01
CA PHE A 93 3.27 23.71 1.72
C PHE A 93 2.36 22.96 0.73
N ALA A 94 2.40 21.63 0.70
CA ALA A 94 1.48 20.83 -0.11
C ALA A 94 0.02 21.04 0.33
N PHE A 95 -0.23 21.13 1.64
CA PHE A 95 -1.56 21.46 2.17
C PHE A 95 -1.99 22.88 1.74
N VAL A 96 -1.14 23.91 1.89
CA VAL A 96 -1.41 25.26 1.39
C VAL A 96 -1.78 25.22 -0.10
N HIS A 97 -1.03 24.43 -0.89
CA HIS A 97 -1.27 24.32 -2.33
C HIS A 97 -2.62 23.69 -2.67
N SER A 98 -3.03 22.66 -1.97
CA SER A 98 -4.32 21.98 -2.21
C SER A 98 -5.54 22.79 -1.76
N TRP A 99 -5.39 23.68 -0.77
CA TRP A 99 -6.49 24.46 -0.22
C TRP A 99 -6.53 25.95 -0.62
N ARG A 100 -5.55 26.41 -1.44
CA ARG A 100 -5.44 27.82 -1.89
C ARG A 100 -6.66 28.37 -2.67
N HIS A 101 -7.50 27.48 -3.19
CA HIS A 101 -8.73 27.85 -3.89
C HIS A 101 -9.89 28.18 -2.94
N ARG A 102 -9.81 27.75 -1.69
CA ARG A 102 -10.85 27.94 -0.67
C ARG A 102 -10.52 29.05 0.32
N TRP A 103 -9.24 29.18 0.70
CA TRP A 103 -8.76 30.17 1.65
C TRP A 103 -7.54 30.92 1.08
N SER A 104 -7.33 32.16 1.56
CA SER A 104 -6.15 32.92 1.12
C SER A 104 -4.85 32.24 1.53
N VAL A 105 -3.83 32.36 0.67
CA VAL A 105 -2.50 31.80 0.95
C VAL A 105 -1.92 32.38 2.22
N GLU A 106 -2.15 33.68 2.47
CA GLU A 106 -1.72 34.38 3.69
C GLU A 106 -2.29 33.71 4.94
N LEU A 107 -3.60 33.50 5.00
CA LEU A 107 -4.29 32.82 6.11
C LEU A 107 -3.75 31.42 6.33
N LEU A 108 -3.65 30.63 5.25
CA LEU A 108 -3.13 29.27 5.31
C LEU A 108 -1.69 29.23 5.82
N CYS A 109 -0.83 30.10 5.34
CA CYS A 109 0.57 30.18 5.77
C CYS A 109 0.70 30.61 7.23
N ARG A 110 -0.11 31.57 7.68
CA ARG A 110 -0.15 32.03 9.07
C ARG A 110 -0.56 30.90 10.00
N VAL A 111 -1.67 30.25 9.73
CA VAL A 111 -2.21 29.14 10.55
C VAL A 111 -1.25 27.94 10.59
N LEU A 112 -0.63 27.59 9.46
CA LEU A 112 0.33 26.47 9.37
C LEU A 112 1.76 26.83 9.78
N GLN A 113 2.00 28.07 10.26
CA GLN A 113 3.31 28.54 10.71
C GLN A 113 4.40 28.36 9.65
N VAL A 114 4.10 28.73 8.42
CA VAL A 114 5.06 28.76 7.28
C VAL A 114 5.05 30.11 6.61
N SER A 115 6.18 30.54 6.01
CA SER A 115 6.22 31.81 5.31
C SER A 115 5.65 31.71 3.89
N GLU A 116 4.92 32.73 3.46
CA GLU A 116 4.44 32.84 2.08
C GLU A 116 5.57 32.81 1.06
N ARG A 117 6.68 33.51 1.34
CA ARG A 117 7.89 33.50 0.49
C ARG A 117 8.41 32.08 0.35
N GLY A 118 8.43 31.30 1.46
CA GLY A 118 8.82 29.89 1.46
C GLY A 118 7.89 29.04 0.62
N TYR A 119 6.58 29.25 0.72
CA TYR A 119 5.57 28.58 -0.11
C TYR A 119 5.74 28.93 -1.60
N ARG A 120 5.88 30.22 -1.95
CA ARG A 120 6.09 30.65 -3.35
C ARG A 120 7.37 30.03 -3.93
N SER A 121 8.47 30.06 -3.18
CA SER A 121 9.72 29.41 -3.57
C SER A 121 9.60 27.89 -3.72
N TRP A 122 8.87 27.22 -2.81
CA TRP A 122 8.58 25.78 -2.92
C TRP A 122 7.72 25.46 -4.16
N ARG A 123 6.69 26.27 -4.44
CA ARG A 123 5.82 26.10 -5.60
C ARG A 123 6.54 26.30 -6.93
N SER A 124 7.42 27.28 -7.02
CA SER A 124 8.18 27.59 -8.23
C SER A 124 9.43 26.72 -8.41
N ARG A 125 9.82 25.94 -7.37
CA ARG A 125 11.03 25.12 -7.41
C ARG A 125 10.88 24.03 -8.47
N PRO A 126 11.78 23.96 -9.47
CA PRO A 126 11.77 22.88 -10.44
C PRO A 126 12.07 21.54 -9.72
N ILE A 127 11.49 20.45 -10.24
CA ILE A 127 11.75 19.09 -9.75
C ILE A 127 13.25 18.85 -9.73
N SER A 128 13.79 18.47 -8.57
CA SER A 128 15.23 18.25 -8.39
C SER A 128 15.74 17.12 -9.30
N ARG A 129 17.03 17.16 -9.66
CA ARG A 129 17.66 16.07 -10.44
C ARG A 129 17.46 14.71 -9.78
N ARG A 130 17.57 14.66 -8.45
CA ARG A 130 17.35 13.45 -7.67
C ARG A 130 15.91 12.95 -7.79
N GLU A 131 14.95 13.84 -7.68
CA GLU A 131 13.52 13.49 -7.76
C GLU A 131 13.15 13.00 -9.16
N ARG A 132 13.65 13.64 -10.22
CA ARG A 132 13.50 13.16 -11.61
C ARG A 132 14.09 11.76 -11.79
N THR A 133 15.26 11.49 -11.24
CA THR A 133 15.85 10.13 -11.30
C THR A 133 15.11 9.14 -10.41
N ASP A 134 14.55 9.56 -9.27
CA ASP A 134 13.69 8.71 -8.42
C ASP A 134 12.39 8.33 -9.15
N MET A 135 11.79 9.24 -9.91
CA MET A 135 10.60 8.95 -10.73
C MET A 135 10.90 7.92 -11.81
N LYS A 136 12.03 8.02 -12.50
CA LYS A 136 12.47 7.02 -13.49
C LYS A 136 12.66 5.64 -12.84
N VAL A 137 13.41 5.59 -11.74
CA VAL A 137 13.63 4.33 -10.99
C VAL A 137 12.32 3.74 -10.49
N LEU A 138 11.39 4.58 -10.02
CA LEU A 138 10.06 4.14 -9.55
C LEU A 138 9.22 3.54 -10.70
N ALA A 139 9.28 4.10 -11.90
CA ALA A 139 8.58 3.55 -13.06
C ALA A 139 9.08 2.12 -13.36
N HIS A 140 10.39 1.90 -13.37
CA HIS A 140 10.97 0.56 -13.53
C HIS A 140 10.63 -0.37 -12.36
N ILE A 141 10.63 0.12 -11.11
CA ILE A 141 10.19 -0.69 -9.97
C ILE A 141 8.76 -1.18 -10.16
N ARG A 142 7.84 -0.33 -10.62
CA ARG A 142 6.43 -0.71 -10.86
C ARG A 142 6.30 -1.73 -11.98
N GLU A 143 7.02 -1.55 -13.06
CA GLU A 143 7.09 -2.51 -14.17
C GLU A 143 7.59 -3.88 -13.67
N GLN A 144 8.76 -3.93 -13.03
CA GLN A 144 9.35 -5.16 -12.53
C GLN A 144 8.49 -5.81 -11.43
N TYR A 145 7.81 -5.00 -10.61
CA TYR A 145 6.87 -5.50 -9.62
C TYR A 145 5.68 -6.23 -10.27
N SER A 146 5.14 -5.69 -11.36
CA SER A 146 4.08 -6.33 -12.15
C SER A 146 4.57 -7.62 -12.79
N LEU A 147 5.70 -7.56 -13.47
CA LEU A 147 6.31 -8.71 -14.18
C LEU A 147 6.75 -9.85 -13.24
N SER A 148 7.08 -9.51 -11.99
CA SER A 148 7.42 -10.50 -10.95
C SER A 148 6.21 -10.98 -10.14
N LEU A 149 5.00 -10.70 -10.58
CA LEU A 149 3.77 -11.03 -9.86
C LEU A 149 3.77 -10.50 -8.41
N GLY A 150 4.42 -9.36 -8.17
CA GLY A 150 4.54 -8.77 -6.84
C GLY A 150 5.40 -9.58 -5.86
N SER A 151 6.18 -10.54 -6.31
CA SER A 151 6.95 -11.44 -5.45
C SER A 151 8.29 -10.87 -4.98
N TYR A 152 8.83 -9.84 -5.69
CA TYR A 152 10.16 -9.34 -5.41
C TYR A 152 10.18 -8.30 -4.30
N GLY A 153 10.94 -8.59 -3.25
CA GLY A 153 11.36 -7.62 -2.26
C GLY A 153 12.59 -6.82 -2.72
N ARG A 154 13.05 -5.93 -1.86
CA ARG A 154 14.17 -5.03 -2.12
C ARG A 154 15.39 -5.68 -2.80
N PRO A 155 15.95 -6.80 -2.31
CA PRO A 155 17.17 -7.37 -2.93
C PRO A 155 16.94 -7.80 -4.38
N ARG A 156 15.91 -8.63 -4.65
CA ARG A 156 15.61 -9.10 -6.01
C ARG A 156 15.22 -7.96 -6.94
N MET A 157 14.47 -6.98 -6.45
CA MET A 157 14.13 -5.79 -7.21
C MET A 157 15.37 -5.00 -7.61
N THR A 158 16.35 -4.87 -6.71
CA THR A 158 17.61 -4.19 -7.02
C THR A 158 18.42 -4.92 -8.08
N MET A 159 18.42 -6.25 -8.04
CA MET A 159 19.09 -7.07 -9.06
C MET A 159 18.46 -6.87 -10.45
N GLU A 160 17.12 -6.87 -10.54
CA GLU A 160 16.40 -6.59 -11.79
C GLU A 160 16.74 -5.21 -12.37
N LEU A 161 16.73 -4.18 -11.51
CA LEU A 161 17.06 -2.83 -11.96
C LEU A 161 18.50 -2.69 -12.45
N LYS A 162 19.45 -3.36 -11.80
CA LYS A 162 20.85 -3.37 -12.23
C LYS A 162 21.02 -4.07 -13.58
N GLU A 163 20.36 -5.20 -13.81
CA GLU A 163 20.37 -5.88 -15.11
C GLU A 163 19.71 -5.04 -16.21
N ALA A 164 18.71 -4.22 -15.85
CA ALA A 164 18.13 -3.24 -16.77
C ALA A 164 19.03 -2.00 -16.99
N GLY A 165 20.27 -2.00 -16.51
CA GLY A 165 21.24 -0.92 -16.67
C GLY A 165 21.07 0.27 -15.72
N LEU A 166 20.26 0.13 -14.67
CA LEU A 166 20.04 1.19 -13.68
C LEU A 166 21.01 1.03 -12.50
N ASP A 167 21.96 1.95 -12.36
CA ASP A 167 22.84 1.99 -11.18
C ASP A 167 22.09 2.52 -9.96
N VAL A 168 21.51 1.62 -9.20
CA VAL A 168 20.74 1.91 -7.99
C VAL A 168 21.12 0.99 -6.83
N GLY A 169 21.32 1.58 -5.66
CA GLY A 169 21.57 0.83 -4.43
C GLY A 169 20.29 0.35 -3.76
N GLU A 170 20.38 -0.76 -3.02
CA GLU A 170 19.25 -1.37 -2.29
C GLU A 170 18.52 -0.40 -1.34
N ARG A 171 19.26 0.49 -0.66
CA ARG A 171 18.67 1.47 0.27
C ARG A 171 17.71 2.41 -0.47
N ARG A 172 18.10 2.85 -1.68
CA ARG A 172 17.27 3.73 -2.52
C ARG A 172 16.02 2.99 -3.02
N VAL A 173 16.18 1.79 -3.54
CA VAL A 173 15.08 0.93 -3.99
C VAL A 173 14.11 0.67 -2.84
N GLY A 174 14.60 0.25 -1.67
CA GLY A 174 13.75 -0.01 -0.50
C GLY A 174 13.00 1.22 0.00
N ARG A 175 13.61 2.41 -0.06
CA ARG A 175 12.96 3.68 0.26
C ARG A 175 11.81 3.99 -0.71
N LEU A 176 12.07 3.88 -2.02
CA LEU A 176 11.07 4.14 -3.06
C LEU A 176 9.90 3.16 -2.97
N MET A 177 10.17 1.87 -2.78
CA MET A 177 9.13 0.88 -2.58
C MET A 177 8.27 1.20 -1.35
N ARG A 178 8.89 1.53 -0.21
CA ARG A 178 8.18 1.83 1.03
C ARG A 178 7.28 3.06 0.92
N ILE A 179 7.80 4.17 0.35
CA ILE A 179 7.05 5.43 0.21
C ILE A 179 5.85 5.25 -0.72
N ASN A 180 5.97 4.39 -1.73
CA ASN A 180 4.91 4.12 -2.71
C ASN A 180 4.04 2.90 -2.34
N GLY A 181 4.14 2.37 -1.13
CA GLY A 181 3.30 1.25 -0.68
C GLY A 181 3.56 -0.08 -1.39
N ILE A 182 4.68 -0.21 -2.13
CA ILE A 182 5.03 -1.42 -2.88
C ILE A 182 5.61 -2.45 -1.90
N LYS A 183 4.86 -3.52 -1.64
CA LYS A 183 5.22 -4.58 -0.69
C LYS A 183 5.23 -5.94 -1.40
N PRO A 184 6.25 -6.79 -1.17
CA PRO A 184 6.24 -8.14 -1.73
C PRO A 184 5.13 -8.98 -1.10
N VAL A 185 4.62 -9.92 -1.89
CA VAL A 185 3.65 -10.91 -1.42
C VAL A 185 4.28 -11.76 -0.32
N ARG A 186 3.54 -11.98 0.77
CA ARG A 186 3.98 -12.82 1.90
C ARG A 186 3.38 -14.21 1.80
N THR A 187 4.19 -15.23 2.08
CA THR A 187 3.73 -16.59 2.25
C THR A 187 2.98 -16.74 3.59
N ARG A 188 1.95 -17.61 3.61
CA ARG A 188 1.25 -17.98 4.84
C ARG A 188 1.96 -19.16 5.52
N LYS A 189 1.84 -19.30 6.83
CA LYS A 189 2.29 -20.51 7.55
C LYS A 189 1.49 -21.70 7.04
N HIS A 190 2.16 -22.83 6.85
CA HIS A 190 1.57 -24.06 6.31
C HIS A 190 1.15 -25.03 7.43
N LYS A 191 0.10 -25.84 7.18
CA LYS A 191 -0.25 -27.00 8.00
C LYS A 191 0.26 -28.27 7.29
N VAL A 192 0.78 -29.24 8.06
CA VAL A 192 1.14 -30.58 7.55
C VAL A 192 -0.14 -31.34 7.24
N THR A 193 -0.24 -31.94 6.05
CA THR A 193 -1.45 -32.60 5.53
C THR A 193 -1.21 -34.00 4.96
N THR A 194 0.01 -34.55 5.07
CA THR A 194 0.32 -35.89 4.51
C THR A 194 -0.09 -36.98 5.49
N ASP A 195 -0.97 -37.87 5.06
CA ASP A 195 -1.27 -39.14 5.75
C ASP A 195 -0.34 -40.23 5.22
N SER A 196 0.56 -40.73 6.07
CA SER A 196 1.53 -41.77 5.74
C SER A 196 1.16 -43.16 6.30
N HIS A 197 -0.09 -43.34 6.79
CA HIS A 197 -0.53 -44.59 7.38
C HIS A 197 -1.07 -45.57 6.33
N HIS A 198 -0.18 -46.16 5.53
CA HIS A 198 -0.56 -47.24 4.60
C HIS A 198 0.49 -48.39 4.64
N ARG A 199 0.08 -49.59 4.14
CA ARG A 199 0.88 -50.83 4.16
C ARG A 199 1.72 -51.02 2.87
N LEU A 200 1.93 -49.99 2.05
CA LEU A 200 2.67 -50.06 0.80
C LEU A 200 4.20 -50.01 1.09
N GLY A 201 4.99 -50.65 0.22
CA GLY A 201 6.42 -50.64 0.33
C GLY A 201 7.02 -49.22 0.24
N VAL A 202 7.99 -48.91 1.12
CA VAL A 202 8.67 -47.64 1.19
C VAL A 202 10.09 -47.79 0.75
N ALA A 203 10.55 -46.96 -0.20
CA ALA A 203 11.95 -46.95 -0.64
C ALA A 203 12.87 -46.33 0.40
N ALA A 204 14.17 -46.71 0.37
CA ALA A 204 15.16 -46.12 1.25
C ALA A 204 15.34 -44.60 0.96
N ASN A 205 15.67 -43.85 1.98
CA ASN A 205 15.98 -42.41 1.81
C ASN A 205 17.42 -42.21 1.32
N TRP A 206 17.58 -42.06 0.02
CA TRP A 206 18.88 -41.80 -0.61
C TRP A 206 19.24 -40.33 -0.65
N LEU A 207 18.30 -39.44 -0.36
CA LEU A 207 18.54 -38.01 -0.35
C LEU A 207 19.13 -37.55 1.00
N ASP A 208 18.61 -38.09 2.11
CA ASP A 208 19.04 -37.87 3.49
C ASP A 208 19.36 -36.41 3.83
N GLY A 209 18.48 -35.50 3.39
CA GLY A 209 18.64 -34.06 3.58
C GLY A 209 19.62 -33.38 2.61
N ASP A 210 20.37 -34.13 1.78
CA ASP A 210 21.27 -33.56 0.78
C ASP A 210 20.54 -33.25 -0.54
N PHE A 211 20.05 -32.00 -0.63
CA PHE A 211 19.41 -31.46 -1.84
C PHE A 211 20.39 -30.92 -2.87
N ALA A 212 21.68 -30.97 -2.61
CA ALA A 212 22.69 -30.55 -3.59
C ALA A 212 22.80 -31.60 -4.71
N ALA A 213 22.82 -31.12 -5.92
CA ALA A 213 23.10 -31.94 -7.10
C ALA A 213 24.17 -31.24 -7.94
N ASN A 214 25.21 -32.00 -8.34
CA ASN A 214 26.35 -31.46 -9.07
C ASN A 214 26.08 -31.25 -10.57
N ALA A 215 24.98 -31.80 -11.08
CA ALA A 215 24.56 -31.64 -12.47
C ALA A 215 23.04 -31.77 -12.62
N PRO A 216 22.46 -31.27 -13.73
CA PRO A 216 21.05 -31.44 -14.03
C PRO A 216 20.69 -32.94 -14.14
N ASN A 217 19.44 -33.26 -13.83
CA ASN A 217 18.87 -34.63 -13.96
C ASN A 217 19.57 -35.70 -13.13
N ARG A 218 20.25 -35.34 -12.03
CA ARG A 218 20.83 -36.31 -11.09
C ARG A 218 19.92 -36.59 -9.91
N LYS A 219 19.21 -35.59 -9.44
CA LYS A 219 18.26 -35.68 -8.32
C LYS A 219 16.99 -34.91 -8.67
N TRP A 220 15.88 -35.59 -8.70
CA TRP A 220 14.54 -35.00 -8.85
C TRP A 220 13.77 -35.18 -7.59
N ALA A 221 12.87 -34.24 -7.31
CA ALA A 221 11.89 -34.34 -6.21
C ALA A 221 10.49 -34.07 -6.70
N GLY A 222 9.54 -34.89 -6.27
CA GLY A 222 8.14 -34.81 -6.65
C GLY A 222 7.22 -34.68 -5.45
N ASP A 223 6.12 -33.95 -5.63
CA ASP A 223 5.06 -33.80 -4.63
C ASP A 223 3.74 -33.39 -5.27
N ILE A 224 2.62 -33.55 -4.54
CA ILE A 224 1.28 -33.18 -4.98
C ILE A 224 0.71 -32.13 -4.06
N THR A 225 0.11 -31.10 -4.65
CA THR A 225 -0.65 -30.10 -3.89
C THR A 225 -2.07 -29.98 -4.45
N TYR A 226 -2.94 -29.31 -3.72
CA TYR A 226 -4.32 -29.07 -4.11
C TYR A 226 -4.67 -27.59 -4.13
N ILE A 227 -5.59 -27.24 -5.02
CA ILE A 227 -6.04 -25.88 -5.32
C ILE A 227 -7.55 -25.91 -5.34
N TRP A 228 -8.18 -25.01 -4.61
CA TRP A 228 -9.64 -24.90 -4.62
C TRP A 228 -10.11 -24.08 -5.83
N THR A 229 -11.12 -24.61 -6.52
CA THR A 229 -11.85 -23.91 -7.59
C THR A 229 -13.35 -23.99 -7.31
N SER A 230 -14.16 -23.17 -7.99
CA SER A 230 -15.64 -23.25 -7.85
C SER A 230 -16.23 -24.58 -8.36
N GLU A 231 -15.49 -25.32 -9.20
CA GLU A 231 -15.83 -26.67 -9.65
C GLU A 231 -15.33 -27.78 -8.70
N GLY A 232 -14.71 -27.41 -7.55
CA GLY A 232 -14.11 -28.31 -6.59
C GLY A 232 -12.58 -28.38 -6.69
N TRP A 233 -11.99 -29.39 -6.06
CA TRP A 233 -10.53 -29.52 -5.97
C TRP A 233 -9.89 -29.77 -7.33
N LEU A 234 -8.76 -29.10 -7.56
CA LEU A 234 -7.78 -29.37 -8.60
C LEU A 234 -6.48 -29.81 -7.92
N TYR A 235 -5.97 -30.97 -8.29
CA TYR A 235 -4.72 -31.51 -7.79
C TYR A 235 -3.61 -31.24 -8.79
N LEU A 236 -2.44 -30.82 -8.31
CA LEU A 236 -1.26 -30.53 -9.10
C LEU A 236 -0.09 -31.38 -8.61
N ALA A 237 0.41 -32.30 -9.44
CA ALA A 237 1.68 -32.98 -9.24
C ALA A 237 2.79 -32.20 -9.93
N VAL A 238 3.94 -32.07 -9.27
CA VAL A 238 5.12 -31.35 -9.79
C VAL A 238 6.35 -32.19 -9.58
N ILE A 239 7.28 -32.12 -10.53
CA ILE A 239 8.63 -32.69 -10.44
C ILE A 239 9.64 -31.56 -10.63
N LEU A 240 10.52 -31.44 -9.67
CA LEU A 240 11.55 -30.40 -9.60
C LEU A 240 12.94 -31.03 -9.77
N ASP A 241 13.74 -30.49 -10.65
CA ASP A 241 15.18 -30.81 -10.69
C ASP A 241 15.88 -30.07 -9.52
N LEU A 242 16.53 -30.82 -8.65
CA LEU A 242 17.17 -30.27 -7.45
C LEU A 242 18.45 -29.47 -7.74
N HIS A 243 19.09 -29.66 -8.91
CA HIS A 243 20.23 -28.86 -9.31
C HIS A 243 19.85 -27.43 -9.67
N SER A 244 18.88 -27.28 -10.55
CA SER A 244 18.47 -25.98 -11.10
C SER A 244 17.20 -25.40 -10.46
N ARG A 245 16.52 -26.15 -9.58
CA ARG A 245 15.19 -25.82 -9.05
C ARG A 245 14.13 -25.65 -10.15
N ARG A 246 14.40 -26.13 -11.35
CA ARG A 246 13.49 -26.08 -12.49
C ARG A 246 12.37 -27.09 -12.33
N VAL A 247 11.14 -26.68 -12.59
CA VAL A 247 10.02 -27.62 -12.76
C VAL A 247 10.18 -28.29 -14.11
N VAL A 248 10.46 -29.59 -14.09
CA VAL A 248 10.74 -30.42 -15.28
C VAL A 248 9.55 -31.25 -15.72
N GLY A 249 8.58 -31.48 -14.82
CA GLY A 249 7.34 -32.17 -15.14
C GLY A 249 6.21 -31.72 -14.22
N TRP A 250 5.00 -31.65 -14.74
CA TRP A 250 3.81 -31.38 -13.95
C TRP A 250 2.54 -31.90 -14.64
N ALA A 251 1.51 -32.14 -13.86
CA ALA A 251 0.20 -32.54 -14.35
C ALA A 251 -0.90 -32.06 -13.37
N VAL A 252 -2.09 -31.86 -13.87
CA VAL A 252 -3.27 -31.54 -13.06
C VAL A 252 -4.38 -32.57 -13.24
N SER A 253 -5.22 -32.76 -12.21
CA SER A 253 -6.38 -33.65 -12.25
C SER A 253 -7.45 -33.17 -11.25
N ASP A 254 -8.67 -33.57 -11.47
CA ASP A 254 -9.79 -33.47 -10.53
C ASP A 254 -9.72 -34.51 -9.39
N ARG A 255 -8.83 -35.49 -9.52
CA ARG A 255 -8.64 -36.57 -8.54
C ARG A 255 -7.18 -36.80 -8.22
N MET A 256 -6.88 -37.05 -6.94
CA MET A 256 -5.54 -37.34 -6.45
C MET A 256 -5.23 -38.84 -6.56
N LYS A 257 -5.10 -39.34 -7.78
CA LYS A 257 -4.78 -40.75 -8.07
C LYS A 257 -3.32 -40.87 -8.55
N LYS A 258 -2.79 -42.13 -8.56
CA LYS A 258 -1.46 -42.47 -9.07
C LYS A 258 -1.21 -41.96 -10.50
N ASP A 259 -2.23 -41.96 -11.36
CA ASP A 259 -2.16 -41.51 -12.75
C ASP A 259 -1.72 -40.02 -12.87
N LEU A 260 -2.08 -39.20 -11.90
CA LEU A 260 -1.63 -37.82 -11.84
C LEU A 260 -0.11 -37.71 -11.69
N ALA A 261 0.47 -38.45 -10.76
CA ALA A 261 1.91 -38.49 -10.53
C ALA A 261 2.64 -39.13 -11.74
N ILE A 262 2.08 -40.18 -12.35
CA ILE A 262 2.62 -40.83 -13.54
C ILE A 262 2.68 -39.85 -14.72
N ARG A 263 1.62 -39.07 -14.98
CA ARG A 263 1.62 -38.09 -16.08
C ARG A 263 2.69 -37.00 -15.88
N ALA A 264 2.90 -36.55 -14.64
CA ALA A 264 3.96 -35.59 -14.34
C ALA A 264 5.34 -36.21 -14.59
N LEU A 265 5.53 -37.49 -14.21
CA LEU A 265 6.75 -38.23 -14.44
C LEU A 265 7.02 -38.45 -15.94
N ASP A 266 6.01 -38.86 -16.71
CA ASP A 266 6.13 -39.09 -18.15
C ASP A 266 6.52 -37.79 -18.88
N MET A 267 5.96 -36.65 -18.47
CA MET A 267 6.33 -35.34 -18.97
C MET A 267 7.81 -35.04 -18.67
N ALA A 268 8.25 -35.20 -17.41
CA ALA A 268 9.63 -34.94 -17.00
C ALA A 268 10.64 -35.81 -17.79
N VAL A 269 10.39 -37.10 -17.86
CA VAL A 269 11.28 -38.05 -18.57
C VAL A 269 11.36 -37.74 -20.08
N ARG A 270 10.21 -37.45 -20.70
CA ARG A 270 10.14 -37.08 -22.13
C ARG A 270 10.95 -35.84 -22.44
N LEU A 271 10.85 -34.82 -21.59
CA LEU A 271 11.51 -33.51 -21.79
C LEU A 271 13.00 -33.55 -21.43
N ARG A 272 13.38 -34.32 -20.41
CA ARG A 272 14.72 -34.25 -19.82
C ARG A 272 15.62 -35.41 -20.16
N LYS A 273 15.06 -36.55 -20.51
CA LYS A 273 15.78 -37.82 -20.81
C LYS A 273 16.87 -38.09 -19.74
N PRO A 274 16.49 -38.27 -18.46
CA PRO A 274 17.44 -38.37 -17.36
C PRO A 274 18.37 -39.55 -17.57
N PRO A 275 19.64 -39.49 -17.11
CA PRO A 275 20.54 -40.62 -17.14
C PRO A 275 20.06 -41.73 -16.20
N GLN A 276 20.48 -42.96 -16.46
CA GLN A 276 20.26 -44.10 -15.57
C GLN A 276 20.75 -43.78 -14.15
N GLY A 277 19.97 -44.16 -13.14
CA GLY A 277 20.32 -43.94 -11.76
C GLY A 277 19.98 -42.53 -11.22
N CYS A 278 19.33 -41.66 -12.02
CA CYS A 278 18.78 -40.41 -11.49
C CYS A 278 17.87 -40.70 -10.29
N ILE A 279 18.13 -40.08 -9.17
CA ILE A 279 17.33 -40.25 -7.93
C ILE A 279 16.01 -39.51 -8.08
N PHE A 280 14.89 -40.22 -7.86
CA PHE A 280 13.58 -39.62 -7.75
C PHE A 280 13.08 -39.67 -6.29
N HIS A 281 13.03 -38.52 -5.65
CA HIS A 281 12.60 -38.39 -4.25
C HIS A 281 11.16 -37.92 -4.14
N SER A 282 10.42 -38.52 -3.21
CA SER A 282 9.02 -38.10 -2.89
C SER A 282 8.72 -38.27 -1.41
N ASP A 283 7.57 -37.76 -0.99
CA ASP A 283 6.97 -38.18 0.28
C ASP A 283 6.49 -39.65 0.23
N ARG A 284 5.97 -40.16 1.35
CA ARG A 284 5.38 -41.51 1.44
C ARG A 284 3.92 -41.55 1.04
N GLY A 285 3.44 -40.65 0.18
CA GLY A 285 2.07 -40.66 -0.30
C GLY A 285 1.74 -41.94 -1.07
N SER A 286 0.51 -42.49 -0.92
CA SER A 286 0.09 -43.72 -1.56
C SER A 286 0.22 -43.72 -3.08
N GLN A 287 0.20 -42.53 -3.71
CA GLN A 287 0.40 -42.33 -5.14
C GLN A 287 1.80 -42.75 -5.56
N TYR A 288 2.82 -42.32 -4.82
CA TYR A 288 4.23 -42.63 -5.07
C TYR A 288 4.63 -44.04 -4.64
N CYS A 289 3.99 -44.54 -3.58
CA CYS A 289 4.22 -45.91 -3.11
C CYS A 289 3.49 -47.00 -3.95
N SER A 290 2.64 -46.59 -4.90
CA SER A 290 1.88 -47.54 -5.73
C SER A 290 2.80 -48.37 -6.62
N TYR A 291 2.44 -49.68 -6.80
CA TYR A 291 3.19 -50.61 -7.66
C TYR A 291 3.42 -50.07 -9.08
N ASP A 292 2.39 -49.49 -9.69
CA ASP A 292 2.47 -48.94 -11.04
C ASP A 292 3.46 -47.78 -11.14
N TYR A 293 3.49 -46.90 -10.14
CA TYR A 293 4.45 -45.79 -10.11
C TYR A 293 5.88 -46.28 -9.93
N GLN A 294 6.10 -47.23 -9.02
CA GLN A 294 7.42 -47.83 -8.78
C GLN A 294 7.93 -48.57 -10.03
N LYS A 295 7.03 -49.39 -10.67
CA LYS A 295 7.35 -50.02 -11.94
C LYS A 295 7.71 -49.01 -13.04
N LYS A 296 7.05 -47.87 -13.09
CA LYS A 296 7.36 -46.79 -14.05
C LYS A 296 8.72 -46.16 -13.79
N LEU A 297 9.06 -45.86 -12.52
CA LEU A 297 10.42 -45.39 -12.16
C LEU A 297 11.50 -46.37 -12.62
N GLN A 298 11.31 -47.65 -12.34
CA GLN A 298 12.23 -48.69 -12.74
C GLN A 298 12.37 -48.79 -14.27
N ALA A 299 11.26 -48.74 -15.01
CA ALA A 299 11.27 -48.76 -16.48
C ALA A 299 12.03 -47.57 -17.08
N TYR A 300 12.02 -46.40 -16.39
CA TYR A 300 12.80 -45.21 -16.79
C TYR A 300 14.23 -45.22 -16.22
N GLY A 301 14.65 -46.24 -15.52
CA GLY A 301 15.96 -46.32 -14.89
C GLY A 301 16.20 -45.33 -13.76
N LEU A 302 15.12 -44.81 -13.14
CA LEU A 302 15.18 -43.93 -12.02
C LEU A 302 15.27 -44.70 -10.71
N ARG A 303 16.06 -44.19 -9.75
CA ARG A 303 16.24 -44.77 -8.43
C ARG A 303 15.24 -44.12 -7.46
N PRO A 304 14.26 -44.87 -6.93
CA PRO A 304 13.29 -44.32 -5.98
C PRO A 304 13.95 -43.97 -4.65
N SER A 305 13.55 -42.83 -4.06
CA SER A 305 13.95 -42.38 -2.73
C SER A 305 12.71 -41.80 -2.04
N MET A 306 12.52 -42.07 -0.75
CA MET A 306 11.35 -41.56 0.01
C MET A 306 11.78 -40.94 1.33
N SER A 307 11.09 -39.88 1.72
CA SER A 307 11.31 -39.16 2.98
C SER A 307 11.26 -40.09 4.20
N GLY A 308 12.01 -39.78 5.26
CA GLY A 308 11.90 -40.44 6.54
C GLY A 308 10.51 -40.29 7.16
N LYS A 309 10.08 -41.24 8.02
CA LYS A 309 8.78 -41.16 8.69
C LYS A 309 8.72 -39.90 9.58
N GLY A 310 7.78 -39.01 9.31
CA GLY A 310 7.61 -37.77 10.08
C GLY A 310 8.63 -36.67 9.80
N ASN A 311 9.57 -36.86 8.88
CA ASN A 311 10.54 -35.84 8.52
C ASN A 311 10.01 -34.95 7.37
N CYS A 312 9.45 -33.78 7.74
CA CYS A 312 8.92 -32.80 6.78
C CYS A 312 10.04 -32.03 6.04
N TYR A 313 11.28 -32.13 6.46
CA TYR A 313 12.40 -31.43 5.81
C TYR A 313 12.90 -32.11 4.54
N ASP A 314 12.62 -33.42 4.38
CA ASP A 314 13.12 -34.22 3.27
C ASP A 314 12.52 -33.83 1.90
N ASN A 315 11.41 -33.05 1.86
CA ASN A 315 10.82 -32.57 0.60
C ASN A 315 10.75 -31.04 0.53
N SER A 316 11.57 -30.33 1.31
CA SER A 316 11.52 -28.88 1.50
C SER A 316 11.67 -28.06 0.21
N ALA A 317 12.36 -28.60 -0.82
CA ALA A 317 12.55 -27.92 -2.10
C ALA A 317 11.22 -27.78 -2.87
N VAL A 318 10.44 -28.87 -2.97
CA VAL A 318 9.12 -28.86 -3.65
C VAL A 318 8.09 -28.09 -2.81
N GLU A 319 8.13 -28.25 -1.48
CA GLU A 319 7.28 -27.45 -0.61
C GLU A 319 7.52 -25.93 -0.76
N THR A 320 8.79 -25.51 -0.93
CA THR A 320 9.15 -24.12 -1.19
C THR A 320 8.60 -23.64 -2.52
N PHE A 321 8.61 -24.50 -3.54
CA PHE A 321 7.94 -24.20 -4.81
C PHE A 321 6.44 -23.99 -4.60
N PHE A 322 5.74 -24.91 -3.92
CA PHE A 322 4.31 -24.78 -3.67
C PHE A 322 3.95 -23.55 -2.82
N LYS A 323 4.76 -23.22 -1.80
CA LYS A 323 4.60 -21.98 -1.04
C LYS A 323 4.67 -20.74 -1.94
N SER A 324 5.63 -20.74 -2.88
CA SER A 324 5.77 -19.65 -3.85
C SER A 324 4.58 -19.58 -4.81
N LEU A 325 4.22 -20.68 -5.46
CA LEU A 325 3.08 -20.78 -6.37
C LEU A 325 1.79 -20.30 -5.71
N LYS A 326 1.50 -20.80 -4.49
CA LYS A 326 0.29 -20.44 -3.75
C LYS A 326 0.27 -18.96 -3.37
N ALA A 327 1.36 -18.40 -2.87
CA ALA A 327 1.41 -17.00 -2.45
C ALA A 327 1.44 -16.03 -3.64
N GLU A 328 2.18 -16.36 -4.69
CA GLU A 328 2.42 -15.46 -5.82
C GLU A 328 1.27 -15.48 -6.82
N MET A 329 0.46 -16.54 -6.87
CA MET A 329 -0.60 -16.68 -7.86
C MET A 329 -1.90 -17.24 -7.28
N ILE A 330 -1.91 -18.44 -6.66
CA ILE A 330 -3.14 -19.17 -6.32
C ILE A 330 -4.03 -18.39 -5.34
N TRP A 331 -3.47 -17.86 -4.25
CA TRP A 331 -4.23 -17.19 -3.18
C TRP A 331 -4.60 -15.74 -3.48
N ARG A 332 -4.25 -15.24 -4.66
CA ARG A 332 -4.47 -13.84 -5.03
C ARG A 332 -5.80 -13.61 -5.75
N GLN A 333 -6.44 -14.67 -6.20
CA GLN A 333 -7.73 -14.61 -6.88
C GLN A 333 -8.54 -15.88 -6.65
N SER A 334 -9.82 -15.82 -6.93
CA SER A 334 -10.71 -16.99 -6.99
C SER A 334 -10.60 -17.65 -8.37
N TRP A 335 -10.80 -18.95 -8.40
CA TRP A 335 -10.72 -19.76 -9.61
C TRP A 335 -12.11 -20.29 -9.98
N PRO A 336 -12.81 -19.69 -10.95
CA PRO A 336 -14.13 -20.15 -11.39
C PRO A 336 -14.11 -21.58 -11.89
N THR A 337 -13.09 -21.95 -12.71
CA THR A 337 -12.99 -23.29 -13.30
C THR A 337 -11.61 -23.90 -13.10
N ARG A 338 -11.54 -25.23 -13.11
CA ARG A 338 -10.27 -25.98 -13.11
C ARG A 338 -9.40 -25.62 -14.32
N ARG A 339 -10.02 -25.41 -15.49
CA ARG A 339 -9.33 -25.04 -16.73
C ARG A 339 -8.63 -23.69 -16.63
N GLN A 340 -9.27 -22.70 -16.01
CA GLN A 340 -8.64 -21.40 -15.77
C GLN A 340 -7.45 -21.51 -14.80
N ALA A 341 -7.60 -22.30 -13.72
CA ALA A 341 -6.49 -22.54 -12.79
C ALA A 341 -5.32 -23.28 -13.48
N GLU A 342 -5.60 -24.28 -14.32
CA GLU A 342 -4.61 -25.01 -15.10
C GLU A 342 -3.84 -24.10 -16.06
N ALA A 343 -4.56 -23.25 -16.82
CA ALA A 343 -3.92 -22.29 -17.72
C ALA A 343 -3.01 -21.29 -16.97
N ALA A 344 -3.44 -20.81 -15.81
CA ALA A 344 -2.62 -19.94 -14.98
C ALA A 344 -1.39 -20.66 -14.40
N ILE A 345 -1.52 -21.92 -13.99
CA ILE A 345 -0.39 -22.75 -13.53
C ILE A 345 0.62 -22.93 -14.67
N PHE A 346 0.16 -23.22 -15.88
CA PHE A 346 1.02 -23.33 -17.07
C PHE A 346 1.83 -22.04 -17.28
N LEU A 347 1.17 -20.88 -17.26
CA LEU A 347 1.83 -19.59 -17.43
C LEU A 347 2.78 -19.27 -16.27
N TYR A 348 2.40 -19.61 -15.04
CA TYR A 348 3.27 -19.41 -13.89
C TYR A 348 4.53 -20.28 -13.98
N ILE A 349 4.41 -21.57 -14.28
CA ILE A 349 5.56 -22.49 -14.33
C ILE A 349 6.49 -22.12 -15.49
N ASN A 350 5.95 -22.00 -16.71
CA ASN A 350 6.78 -21.82 -17.92
C ASN A 350 7.12 -20.35 -18.19
N GLY A 351 6.14 -19.44 -18.04
CA GLY A 351 6.33 -18.02 -18.34
C GLY A 351 7.00 -17.22 -17.24
N PHE A 352 6.96 -17.69 -15.99
CA PHE A 352 7.54 -16.93 -14.89
C PHE A 352 8.53 -17.75 -14.05
N TYR A 353 8.10 -18.87 -13.42
CA TYR A 353 8.94 -19.57 -12.44
C TYR A 353 10.22 -20.11 -13.06
N ASN A 354 10.14 -20.87 -14.15
CA ASN A 354 11.29 -21.45 -14.81
C ASN A 354 12.13 -20.40 -15.55
N SER A 355 11.47 -19.47 -16.25
CA SER A 355 12.14 -18.58 -17.20
C SER A 355 12.66 -17.29 -16.57
N ARG A 356 11.99 -16.78 -15.53
CA ARG A 356 12.23 -15.43 -15.04
C ARG A 356 12.46 -15.33 -13.53
N ARG A 357 11.76 -16.16 -12.72
CA ARG A 357 11.75 -16.02 -11.28
C ARG A 357 13.15 -16.20 -10.68
N ARG A 358 13.66 -15.19 -9.99
CA ARG A 358 14.96 -15.22 -9.31
C ARG A 358 14.94 -16.10 -8.08
N HIS A 359 15.92 -16.98 -7.97
CA HIS A 359 16.11 -17.88 -6.85
C HIS A 359 17.37 -17.54 -6.06
N SER A 360 17.24 -17.39 -4.74
CA SER A 360 18.41 -17.13 -3.87
C SER A 360 19.40 -18.31 -3.87
N TYR A 361 18.91 -19.53 -4.05
CA TYR A 361 19.74 -20.73 -4.16
C TYR A 361 20.57 -20.80 -5.46
N LEU A 362 20.17 -20.05 -6.48
CA LEU A 362 20.80 -19.99 -7.80
C LEU A 362 21.48 -18.63 -8.03
N ASP A 363 22.06 -18.04 -7.01
CA ASP A 363 22.73 -16.73 -7.06
C ASP A 363 21.84 -15.59 -7.64
N GLY A 364 20.54 -15.72 -7.45
CA GLY A 364 19.57 -14.68 -7.87
C GLY A 364 19.22 -14.72 -9.35
N ILE A 365 19.48 -15.78 -10.07
CA ILE A 365 19.03 -15.97 -11.46
C ILE A 365 17.87 -16.97 -11.55
N SER A 366 17.24 -17.07 -12.71
CA SER A 366 16.15 -18.03 -12.93
C SER A 366 16.66 -19.45 -13.18
N PRO A 367 15.83 -20.50 -12.98
CA PRO A 367 16.18 -21.88 -13.25
C PRO A 367 16.74 -22.12 -14.66
N LEU A 368 16.10 -21.56 -15.68
CA LEU A 368 16.55 -21.67 -17.07
C LEU A 368 17.87 -20.95 -17.32
N ALA A 369 18.03 -19.74 -16.79
CA ALA A 369 19.27 -18.98 -16.90
C ALA A 369 20.44 -19.70 -16.17
N PHE A 370 20.15 -20.35 -15.03
CA PHE A 370 21.14 -21.15 -14.31
C PHE A 370 21.58 -22.35 -15.12
N GLU A 371 20.65 -23.13 -15.70
CA GLU A 371 21.01 -24.26 -16.56
C GLU A 371 21.83 -23.81 -17.79
N ALA A 372 21.43 -22.69 -18.42
CA ALA A 372 22.19 -22.17 -19.58
C ALA A 372 23.60 -21.67 -19.22
N LYS A 373 23.85 -21.29 -17.95
CA LYS A 373 25.19 -20.88 -17.51
C LYS A 373 26.14 -22.03 -17.21
N VAL A 374 25.59 -23.20 -16.85
CA VAL A 374 26.36 -24.40 -16.46
C VAL A 374 26.38 -25.48 -17.55
N ALA A 375 25.65 -25.29 -18.67
CA ALA A 375 25.70 -26.13 -19.85
C ALA A 375 26.91 -25.78 -20.72
#